data_abf57fa51a0013a68d53f43c3a6bbcd2
#
_entry.id   abf57fa51a0013a68d53f43c3a6bbcd2
#
_cell.length_a   1.000
_cell.length_b   1.000
_cell.length_c   1.000
_cell.angle_alpha   90.00
_cell.angle_beta   90.00
_cell.angle_gamma   90.00
#
_symmetry.space_group_name_H-M   'P 1'
#
loop_
_entity.id
_entity.type
_entity.pdbx_description
1 polymer ?
#
loop_
_entity_poly.entity_id
_entity_poly.type
_entity_poly.pdbx_seq_one_letter_code
_entity_poly.pdbx_strand_id
1 'polypeptide(L)'
;GSDAFGFYPNVDSNDHIPGILDAAIAGPADGQIVLALYDQYFDDPVVGFANVYEAGFNGDLSGFEAINVVGAQFWDPRSYGGVEYAYMSGYSGGQVANEDWLISPEIDMTSEENLRIQINQAINYANDVSLLNILISTDYTTGGDHTAATWDTINFTSIPLGNNWNFVLSEDYDISAYDSQTIHIAIVYESTDMDAAAWEVDQITI
;
A
#
# COMPACT_ATOMS: atom_id res chain seq x y z
N GLY A 1 -24.28 22.06 5.96
CA GLY A 1 -23.39 22.00 4.86
C GLY A 1 -24.20 21.86 3.60
N SER A 2 -24.03 22.74 2.62
CA SER A 2 -24.61 22.57 1.29
C SER A 2 -23.73 21.57 0.57
N ASP A 3 -24.19 20.38 0.41
CA ASP A 3 -23.59 19.45 -0.53
C ASP A 3 -23.76 20.07 -1.93
N ALA A 4 -22.66 20.29 -2.63
CA ALA A 4 -22.69 20.77 -4.00
C ALA A 4 -23.15 19.61 -4.87
N PHE A 5 -24.41 19.69 -5.35
CA PHE A 5 -24.93 18.72 -6.29
C PHE A 5 -24.60 19.20 -7.70
N GLY A 6 -23.89 18.40 -8.44
CA GLY A 6 -23.64 18.57 -9.87
C GLY A 6 -24.31 17.48 -10.69
N PHE A 7 -24.44 17.71 -11.98
CA PHE A 7 -24.88 16.68 -12.92
C PHE A 7 -23.67 16.04 -13.61
N TYR A 8 -23.70 14.72 -13.75
CA TYR A 8 -22.71 14.01 -14.54
C TYR A 8 -22.85 14.33 -16.05
N PRO A 9 -21.81 14.12 -16.86
CA PRO A 9 -21.82 14.51 -18.27
C PRO A 9 -22.94 13.87 -19.10
N ASN A 10 -23.36 12.67 -18.71
CA ASN A 10 -24.41 11.89 -19.36
C ASN A 10 -25.84 12.20 -18.87
N VAL A 11 -25.98 13.16 -17.95
CA VAL A 11 -27.27 13.56 -17.39
C VAL A 11 -27.71 14.90 -18.00
N ASP A 12 -28.84 14.91 -18.68
CA ASP A 12 -29.44 16.17 -19.15
C ASP A 12 -30.06 16.93 -17.97
N SER A 13 -29.45 18.04 -17.59
CA SER A 13 -29.91 18.89 -16.49
C SER A 13 -31.32 19.42 -16.72
N ASN A 14 -31.77 19.57 -17.99
CA ASN A 14 -33.11 20.04 -18.31
C ASN A 14 -34.20 19.05 -17.90
N ASP A 15 -33.88 17.76 -17.80
CA ASP A 15 -34.82 16.74 -17.35
C ASP A 15 -35.06 16.75 -15.84
N HIS A 16 -34.07 17.29 -15.07
CA HIS A 16 -34.03 17.19 -13.61
C HIS A 16 -34.27 18.54 -12.91
N ILE A 17 -33.77 19.66 -13.46
CA ILE A 17 -33.89 21.01 -12.84
C ILE A 17 -35.38 21.37 -12.62
N PRO A 18 -36.31 21.16 -13.53
CA PRO A 18 -37.71 21.52 -13.28
C PRO A 18 -38.29 20.85 -12.03
N GLY A 19 -38.02 19.58 -11.82
CA GLY A 19 -38.47 18.85 -10.63
C GLY A 19 -37.84 19.34 -9.33
N ILE A 20 -36.53 19.71 -9.36
CA ILE A 20 -35.84 20.27 -8.23
C ILE A 20 -36.42 21.65 -7.87
N LEU A 21 -36.67 22.50 -8.85
CA LEU A 21 -37.25 23.83 -8.65
C LEU A 21 -38.68 23.74 -8.12
N ASP A 22 -39.50 22.82 -8.65
CA ASP A 22 -40.85 22.59 -8.18
C ASP A 22 -40.93 22.17 -6.73
N ALA A 23 -39.96 21.34 -6.30
CA ALA A 23 -39.84 20.93 -4.90
C ALA A 23 -39.29 22.06 -3.97
N ALA A 24 -38.45 22.96 -4.49
CA ALA A 24 -37.78 23.99 -3.72
C ALA A 24 -38.60 25.28 -3.58
N ILE A 25 -39.51 25.54 -4.54
CA ILE A 25 -40.30 26.78 -4.62
C ILE A 25 -41.78 26.46 -4.38
N ALA A 26 -42.21 26.67 -3.14
CA ALA A 26 -43.60 26.43 -2.75
C ALA A 26 -44.52 27.53 -3.33
N GLY A 27 -45.42 27.15 -4.27
CA GLY A 27 -46.44 28.02 -4.83
C GLY A 27 -45.88 29.21 -5.67
N PRO A 28 -45.16 28.93 -6.76
CA PRO A 28 -44.59 29.97 -7.60
C PRO A 28 -45.70 30.86 -8.18
N ALA A 29 -45.44 32.19 -8.20
CA ALA A 29 -46.35 33.17 -8.78
C ALA A 29 -46.30 33.12 -10.32
N ASP A 30 -47.41 33.40 -10.97
CA ASP A 30 -47.47 33.51 -12.44
C ASP A 30 -46.52 34.61 -12.92
N GLY A 31 -45.63 34.30 -13.87
CA GLY A 31 -44.58 35.19 -14.39
C GLY A 31 -43.34 35.30 -13.52
N GLN A 32 -43.20 34.55 -12.45
CA GLN A 32 -41.98 34.49 -11.66
C GLN A 32 -40.81 33.91 -12.48
N ILE A 33 -39.66 34.60 -12.45
CA ILE A 33 -38.40 34.13 -13.05
C ILE A 33 -37.44 33.67 -11.93
N VAL A 34 -36.91 32.51 -12.08
CA VAL A 34 -35.92 31.92 -11.15
C VAL A 34 -34.64 31.64 -11.90
N LEU A 35 -33.52 32.05 -11.31
CA LEU A 35 -32.19 31.65 -11.79
C LEU A 35 -31.71 30.45 -11.01
N ALA A 36 -31.54 29.33 -11.71
CA ALA A 36 -30.90 28.15 -11.15
C ALA A 36 -29.41 28.11 -11.53
N LEU A 37 -28.55 28.01 -10.53
CA LEU A 37 -27.12 27.80 -10.71
C LEU A 37 -26.81 26.36 -10.31
N TYR A 38 -26.10 25.65 -11.17
CA TYR A 38 -25.71 24.26 -10.93
C TYR A 38 -24.34 23.98 -11.56
N ASP A 39 -23.65 22.96 -11.05
CA ASP A 39 -22.43 22.48 -11.63
C ASP A 39 -22.72 21.32 -12.60
N GLN A 40 -22.10 21.38 -13.77
CA GLN A 40 -22.10 20.29 -14.75
C GLN A 40 -20.68 19.76 -14.88
N TYR A 41 -20.50 18.47 -14.60
CA TYR A 41 -19.21 17.83 -14.82
C TYR A 41 -19.02 17.57 -16.33
N PHE A 42 -17.80 17.83 -16.81
CA PHE A 42 -17.44 17.61 -18.22
C PHE A 42 -16.95 16.18 -18.46
N ASP A 43 -16.38 15.56 -17.42
CA ASP A 43 -15.89 14.20 -17.45
C ASP A 43 -16.51 13.40 -16.31
N ASP A 44 -16.65 12.07 -16.50
CA ASP A 44 -17.04 11.20 -15.41
C ASP A 44 -15.97 11.26 -14.31
N PRO A 45 -16.36 11.31 -13.04
CA PRO A 45 -15.40 11.30 -11.97
C PRO A 45 -14.56 10.03 -12.06
N VAL A 46 -13.25 10.20 -12.13
CA VAL A 46 -12.33 9.07 -12.02
C VAL A 46 -12.29 8.67 -10.54
N VAL A 47 -12.90 7.54 -10.22
CA VAL A 47 -12.74 6.94 -8.91
C VAL A 47 -11.41 6.18 -8.95
N GLY A 48 -10.41 6.71 -8.29
CA GLY A 48 -9.10 6.07 -8.10
C GLY A 48 -8.93 5.66 -6.65
N PHE A 49 -7.95 4.79 -6.40
CA PHE A 49 -7.48 4.52 -5.05
C PHE A 49 -6.64 5.71 -4.56
N ALA A 50 -6.77 6.07 -3.29
CA ALA A 50 -5.88 6.99 -2.61
C ALA A 50 -5.01 6.20 -1.65
N ASN A 51 -3.72 6.56 -1.54
CA ASN A 51 -2.86 5.94 -0.53
C ASN A 51 -3.34 6.36 0.86
N VAL A 52 -3.70 5.39 1.67
CA VAL A 52 -4.09 5.56 3.09
C VAL A 52 -2.92 5.29 4.02
N TYR A 53 -1.91 4.59 3.53
CA TYR A 53 -0.64 4.35 4.21
C TYR A 53 0.52 4.37 3.21
N GLU A 54 1.64 4.94 3.63
CA GLU A 54 2.87 4.94 2.85
C GLU A 54 4.07 4.86 3.78
N ALA A 55 4.96 3.91 3.53
CA ALA A 55 6.26 3.80 4.17
C ALA A 55 7.36 3.81 3.11
N GLY A 56 8.22 4.82 3.17
CA GLY A 56 9.47 4.91 2.39
C GLY A 56 10.66 4.92 3.36
N PHE A 57 11.73 4.25 3.01
CA PHE A 57 12.88 4.03 3.91
C PHE A 57 13.95 5.13 3.75
N ASN A 58 13.56 6.37 4.02
CA ASN A 58 14.35 7.60 3.78
C ASN A 58 15.41 7.82 4.87
N GLY A 59 16.50 7.03 4.83
CA GLY A 59 17.63 7.15 5.75
C GLY A 59 17.45 6.43 7.08
N ASP A 60 16.27 5.84 7.32
CA ASP A 60 15.98 4.95 8.44
C ASP A 60 15.05 3.81 8.02
N LEU A 61 14.58 3.00 8.95
CA LEU A 61 13.64 1.92 8.69
C LEU A 61 12.17 2.32 8.88
N SER A 62 11.84 3.62 8.79
CA SER A 62 10.47 4.16 8.83
C SER A 62 9.65 3.70 10.05
N GLY A 63 10.31 3.49 11.18
CA GLY A 63 9.67 2.99 12.39
C GLY A 63 9.37 1.49 12.38
N PHE A 64 9.77 0.77 11.34
CA PHE A 64 9.69 -0.69 11.31
C PHE A 64 10.61 -1.28 12.37
N GLU A 65 10.16 -2.34 13.00
CA GLU A 65 10.92 -3.15 13.94
C GLU A 65 11.76 -4.18 13.18
N ALA A 66 13.08 -4.11 13.32
CA ALA A 66 14.00 -5.11 12.75
C ALA A 66 14.31 -6.17 13.79
N ILE A 67 13.98 -7.43 13.49
CA ILE A 67 14.21 -8.59 14.35
C ILE A 67 15.18 -9.52 13.64
N ASN A 68 16.38 -9.71 14.22
CA ASN A 68 17.33 -10.71 13.76
C ASN A 68 17.06 -12.02 14.53
N VAL A 69 16.73 -13.08 13.79
CA VAL A 69 16.44 -14.41 14.35
C VAL A 69 17.65 -15.34 14.19
N VAL A 70 18.23 -15.35 12.99
CA VAL A 70 19.36 -16.19 12.64
C VAL A 70 20.39 -15.37 11.86
N GLY A 71 21.67 -15.56 12.19
CA GLY A 71 22.76 -14.94 11.45
C GLY A 71 23.29 -13.66 12.08
N ALA A 72 24.17 -12.97 11.36
CA ALA A 72 24.82 -11.74 11.81
C ALA A 72 24.48 -10.53 10.91
N GLN A 73 23.81 -10.77 9.80
CA GLN A 73 23.29 -9.74 8.92
C GLN A 73 21.92 -9.29 9.45
N PHE A 74 21.50 -8.11 9.11
CA PHE A 74 20.23 -7.53 9.55
C PHE A 74 19.77 -6.47 8.56
N TRP A 75 18.48 -6.12 8.61
CA TRP A 75 17.91 -5.04 7.82
C TRP A 75 18.61 -3.72 8.14
N ASP A 76 19.05 -3.01 7.11
CA ASP A 76 19.87 -1.80 7.20
C ASP A 76 19.35 -0.75 6.21
N PRO A 77 19.09 0.50 6.62
CA PRO A 77 18.72 1.55 5.69
C PRO A 77 19.94 1.93 4.84
N ARG A 78 19.75 1.98 3.53
CA ARG A 78 20.81 2.32 2.56
C ARG A 78 20.31 3.31 1.53
N SER A 79 21.27 3.86 0.79
CA SER A 79 20.96 4.70 -0.37
C SER A 79 21.97 4.46 -1.49
N TYR A 80 21.46 4.48 -2.73
CA TYR A 80 22.28 4.45 -3.93
C TYR A 80 21.59 5.18 -5.07
N GLY A 81 22.33 6.00 -5.82
CA GLY A 81 21.82 6.71 -7.00
C GLY A 81 20.69 7.69 -6.72
N GLY A 82 20.52 8.12 -5.47
CA GLY A 82 19.45 9.03 -5.05
C GLY A 82 18.14 8.29 -4.62
N VAL A 83 18.16 6.96 -4.59
CA VAL A 83 17.07 6.15 -4.01
C VAL A 83 17.52 5.67 -2.63
N GLU A 84 16.64 5.75 -1.65
CA GLU A 84 16.82 5.28 -0.28
C GLU A 84 15.92 4.06 -0.07
N TYR A 85 16.41 3.03 0.63
CA TYR A 85 15.70 1.76 0.75
C TYR A 85 16.15 0.97 2.00
N ALA A 86 15.29 0.07 2.48
CA ALA A 86 15.69 -0.98 3.39
C ALA A 86 16.42 -2.08 2.62
N TYR A 87 17.57 -2.52 3.12
CA TYR A 87 18.42 -3.52 2.48
C TYR A 87 18.65 -4.72 3.38
N MET A 88 18.58 -5.89 2.79
CA MET A 88 18.98 -7.14 3.45
C MET A 88 19.73 -8.05 2.48
N SER A 89 20.77 -8.72 2.98
CA SER A 89 21.45 -9.79 2.23
C SER A 89 22.21 -10.71 3.18
N GLY A 90 22.06 -12.00 2.99
CA GLY A 90 22.86 -13.02 3.67
C GLY A 90 24.23 -13.27 3.02
N TYR A 91 24.76 -12.34 2.24
CA TYR A 91 26.09 -12.48 1.65
C TYR A 91 27.14 -11.70 2.47
N SER A 92 28.11 -12.43 3.05
CA SER A 92 29.21 -11.85 3.82
C SER A 92 30.54 -12.53 3.46
N GLY A 93 31.04 -12.26 2.23
CA GLY A 93 32.21 -12.95 1.68
C GLY A 93 31.93 -14.39 1.24
N GLY A 94 30.69 -14.82 1.32
CA GLY A 94 30.06 -16.07 0.95
C GLY A 94 28.60 -16.02 1.37
N GLN A 95 27.81 -16.95 0.90
CA GLN A 95 26.42 -17.11 1.31
C GLN A 95 26.39 -17.66 2.74
N VAL A 96 25.55 -17.11 3.60
CA VAL A 96 25.37 -17.54 4.98
C VAL A 96 23.88 -17.58 5.33
N ALA A 97 23.50 -18.49 6.20
CA ALA A 97 22.13 -18.61 6.66
C ALA A 97 21.74 -17.41 7.54
N ASN A 98 20.63 -16.79 7.22
CA ASN A 98 19.99 -15.75 8.01
C ASN A 98 18.47 -15.96 8.02
N GLU A 99 17.84 -15.39 9.05
CA GLU A 99 16.42 -15.14 9.13
C GLU A 99 16.23 -13.79 9.83
N ASP A 100 15.62 -12.84 9.11
CA ASP A 100 15.46 -11.48 9.55
C ASP A 100 14.08 -10.93 9.19
N TRP A 101 13.39 -10.40 10.16
CA TRP A 101 12.08 -9.82 10.02
C TRP A 101 12.17 -8.29 10.08
N LEU A 102 11.41 -7.61 9.24
CA LEU A 102 11.19 -6.18 9.27
C LEU A 102 9.70 -5.94 9.34
N ILE A 103 9.19 -5.59 10.53
CA ILE A 103 7.76 -5.53 10.84
C ILE A 103 7.33 -4.07 10.96
N SER A 104 6.26 -3.69 10.26
CA SER A 104 5.70 -2.34 10.28
C SER A 104 5.24 -1.95 11.68
N PRO A 105 5.16 -0.64 11.98
CA PRO A 105 4.29 -0.16 13.03
C PRO A 105 2.86 -0.67 12.82
N GLU A 106 2.04 -0.51 13.85
CA GLU A 106 0.61 -0.73 13.74
C GLU A 106 0.01 0.21 12.67
N ILE A 107 -0.75 -0.34 11.74
CA ILE A 107 -1.41 0.38 10.65
C ILE A 107 -2.92 0.30 10.89
N ASP A 108 -3.52 1.43 11.27
CA ASP A 108 -4.95 1.54 11.54
C ASP A 108 -5.73 1.71 10.24
N MET A 109 -6.41 0.65 9.80
CA MET A 109 -7.30 0.60 8.64
C MET A 109 -8.78 0.46 9.04
N THR A 110 -9.12 0.78 10.29
CA THR A 110 -10.47 0.53 10.84
C THR A 110 -11.57 1.34 10.17
N SER A 111 -11.24 2.41 9.45
CA SER A 111 -12.18 3.22 8.65
C SER A 111 -12.05 3.03 7.14
N GLU A 112 -11.18 2.13 6.70
CA GLU A 112 -10.85 1.95 5.29
C GLU A 112 -11.44 0.66 4.72
N GLU A 113 -11.80 0.69 3.43
CA GLU A 113 -12.39 -0.43 2.69
C GLU A 113 -11.76 -0.56 1.30
N ASN A 114 -11.85 -1.75 0.72
CA ASN A 114 -11.29 -2.10 -0.59
C ASN A 114 -9.77 -1.96 -0.66
N LEU A 115 -9.10 -2.34 0.42
CA LEU A 115 -7.66 -2.21 0.58
C LEU A 115 -6.86 -2.96 -0.49
N ARG A 116 -5.81 -2.31 -0.97
CA ARG A 116 -4.80 -2.86 -1.88
C ARG A 116 -3.43 -2.55 -1.32
N ILE A 117 -2.47 -3.42 -1.57
CA ILE A 117 -1.08 -3.18 -1.21
C ILE A 117 -0.17 -3.28 -2.42
N GLN A 118 0.79 -2.38 -2.50
CA GLN A 118 1.91 -2.42 -3.45
C GLN A 118 3.24 -2.33 -2.72
N ILE A 119 4.27 -2.91 -3.32
CA ILE A 119 5.66 -2.79 -2.87
C ILE A 119 6.54 -2.40 -4.06
N ASN A 120 7.42 -1.42 -3.86
CA ASN A 120 8.48 -1.07 -4.80
C ASN A 120 9.80 -1.68 -4.32
N GLN A 121 10.35 -2.62 -5.07
CA GLN A 121 11.46 -3.46 -4.63
C GLN A 121 12.41 -3.84 -5.75
N ALA A 122 13.65 -4.17 -5.39
CA ALA A 122 14.64 -4.81 -6.26
C ALA A 122 15.20 -6.07 -5.59
N ILE A 123 15.27 -7.17 -6.34
CA ILE A 123 15.79 -8.45 -5.86
C ILE A 123 16.90 -8.91 -6.79
N ASN A 124 18.07 -9.23 -6.23
CA ASN A 124 19.19 -9.73 -6.99
C ASN A 124 19.75 -10.99 -6.34
N TYR A 125 20.33 -11.87 -7.17
CA TYR A 125 21.01 -13.10 -6.76
C TYR A 125 20.13 -14.14 -6.08
N ALA A 126 18.80 -14.03 -6.16
CA ALA A 126 17.89 -15.05 -5.65
C ALA A 126 17.83 -16.24 -6.62
N ASN A 127 18.07 -17.45 -6.13
CA ASN A 127 17.77 -18.68 -6.84
C ASN A 127 16.46 -19.29 -6.35
N ASP A 128 16.12 -19.06 -5.10
CA ASP A 128 14.86 -19.47 -4.49
C ASP A 128 14.15 -18.27 -3.87
N VAL A 129 13.13 -17.76 -4.55
CA VAL A 129 12.34 -16.61 -4.10
C VAL A 129 11.39 -16.95 -2.94
N SER A 130 11.15 -18.23 -2.65
CA SER A 130 10.32 -18.62 -1.50
C SER A 130 10.98 -18.29 -0.16
N LEU A 131 12.25 -17.90 -0.17
CA LEU A 131 13.00 -17.38 0.98
C LEU A 131 12.72 -15.89 1.27
N LEU A 132 11.97 -15.21 0.39
CA LEU A 132 11.65 -13.78 0.50
C LEU A 132 10.13 -13.63 0.61
N ASN A 133 9.64 -13.30 1.79
CA ASN A 133 8.22 -13.30 2.05
C ASN A 133 7.72 -11.92 2.49
N ILE A 134 6.51 -11.56 2.07
CA ILE A 134 5.77 -10.42 2.59
C ILE A 134 4.51 -10.97 3.23
N LEU A 135 4.33 -10.63 4.50
CA LEU A 135 3.29 -11.21 5.34
C LEU A 135 2.41 -10.09 5.91
N ILE A 136 1.18 -10.44 6.26
CA ILE A 136 0.22 -9.56 6.93
C ILE A 136 -0.36 -10.26 8.16
N SER A 137 -0.56 -9.50 9.24
CA SER A 137 -1.15 -9.98 10.50
C SER A 137 -2.13 -8.97 11.05
N THR A 138 -3.17 -9.45 11.74
CA THR A 138 -4.13 -8.66 12.51
C THR A 138 -4.03 -8.90 14.02
N ASP A 139 -3.17 -9.83 14.45
CA ASP A 139 -3.02 -10.23 15.85
C ASP A 139 -1.59 -10.01 16.39
N TYR A 140 -0.65 -9.56 15.57
CA TYR A 140 0.66 -9.12 16.06
C TYR A 140 0.51 -7.85 16.91
N THR A 141 1.33 -7.75 17.94
CA THR A 141 1.45 -6.54 18.77
C THR A 141 2.88 -6.02 18.70
N THR A 142 3.07 -4.76 18.37
CA THR A 142 4.39 -4.11 18.26
C THR A 142 5.27 -4.42 19.46
N GLY A 143 6.48 -4.93 19.22
CA GLY A 143 7.43 -5.35 20.25
C GLY A 143 7.09 -6.69 20.91
N GLY A 144 6.08 -7.40 20.41
CA GLY A 144 5.70 -8.73 20.89
C GLY A 144 6.50 -9.85 20.24
N ASP A 145 6.13 -11.07 20.59
CA ASP A 145 6.71 -12.27 19.98
C ASP A 145 6.10 -12.50 18.59
N HIS A 146 6.85 -12.24 17.53
CA HIS A 146 6.40 -12.42 16.15
C HIS A 146 6.01 -13.86 15.83
N THR A 147 6.58 -14.85 16.53
CA THR A 147 6.26 -16.27 16.33
C THR A 147 4.93 -16.69 16.98
N ALA A 148 4.38 -15.86 17.87
CA ALA A 148 3.08 -16.09 18.50
C ALA A 148 1.90 -15.53 17.68
N ALA A 149 2.17 -14.65 16.73
CA ALA A 149 1.17 -14.07 15.85
C ALA A 149 0.86 -14.96 14.65
N THR A 150 -0.32 -14.76 14.07
CA THR A 150 -0.74 -15.39 12.83
C THR A 150 -0.36 -14.50 11.65
N TRP A 151 0.31 -15.08 10.66
CA TRP A 151 0.76 -14.36 9.48
C TRP A 151 0.23 -15.01 8.20
N ASP A 152 -0.41 -14.22 7.35
CA ASP A 152 -0.83 -14.65 6.02
C ASP A 152 0.14 -14.12 4.97
N THR A 153 0.46 -14.93 3.95
CA THR A 153 1.41 -14.54 2.90
C THR A 153 0.75 -13.70 1.81
N ILE A 154 1.35 -12.58 1.47
CA ILE A 154 1.01 -11.77 0.30
C ILE A 154 1.83 -12.27 -0.88
N ASN A 155 1.17 -12.87 -1.87
CA ASN A 155 1.83 -13.52 -3.01
C ASN A 155 1.82 -12.60 -4.23
N PHE A 156 2.75 -11.67 -4.31
CA PHE A 156 2.93 -10.86 -5.51
C PHE A 156 3.39 -11.72 -6.69
N THR A 157 2.88 -11.39 -7.88
CA THR A 157 3.29 -12.02 -9.15
C THR A 157 4.39 -11.25 -9.86
N SER A 158 4.47 -9.93 -9.62
CA SER A 158 5.49 -9.05 -10.18
C SER A 158 6.76 -9.05 -9.31
N ILE A 159 7.61 -10.07 -9.50
CA ILE A 159 8.85 -10.23 -8.72
C ILE A 159 10.05 -9.81 -9.59
N PRO A 160 10.88 -8.80 -9.19
CA PRO A 160 11.97 -8.27 -10.00
C PRO A 160 13.24 -9.15 -9.93
N LEU A 161 13.27 -10.27 -10.63
CA LEU A 161 14.40 -11.21 -10.65
C LEU A 161 15.46 -10.92 -11.73
N GLY A 162 15.56 -9.68 -12.20
CA GLY A 162 16.44 -9.31 -13.32
C GLY A 162 17.94 -9.22 -12.98
N ASN A 163 18.36 -9.28 -11.73
CA ASN A 163 19.74 -9.07 -11.28
C ASN A 163 20.36 -7.76 -11.80
N ASN A 164 19.57 -6.71 -11.92
CA ASN A 164 19.94 -5.43 -12.54
C ASN A 164 19.74 -4.23 -11.60
N TRP A 165 19.38 -4.47 -10.34
CA TRP A 165 19.11 -3.45 -9.32
C TRP A 165 17.99 -2.46 -9.69
N ASN A 166 17.15 -2.81 -10.65
CA ASN A 166 16.00 -2.00 -10.99
C ASN A 166 14.86 -2.25 -10.01
N PHE A 167 14.38 -1.20 -9.43
CA PHE A 167 13.15 -1.23 -8.64
C PHE A 167 11.94 -1.47 -9.55
N VAL A 168 11.08 -2.35 -9.12
CA VAL A 168 9.82 -2.70 -9.79
C VAL A 168 8.69 -2.57 -8.79
N LEU A 169 7.71 -1.74 -9.13
CA LEU A 169 6.47 -1.65 -8.38
C LEU A 169 5.63 -2.90 -8.67
N SER A 170 5.13 -3.54 -7.62
CA SER A 170 4.24 -4.70 -7.75
C SER A 170 2.89 -4.30 -8.35
N GLU A 171 2.09 -5.30 -8.71
CA GLU A 171 0.65 -5.11 -8.93
C GLU A 171 -0.06 -4.63 -7.67
N ASP A 172 -1.27 -4.08 -7.84
CA ASP A 172 -2.23 -3.82 -6.77
C ASP A 172 -2.75 -5.15 -6.21
N TYR A 173 -2.13 -5.63 -5.13
CA TYR A 173 -2.55 -6.88 -4.50
C TYR A 173 -3.75 -6.64 -3.59
N ASP A 174 -4.80 -7.45 -3.76
CA ASP A 174 -6.04 -7.34 -2.99
C ASP A 174 -5.85 -7.83 -1.55
N ILE A 175 -6.00 -6.94 -0.59
CA ILE A 175 -6.00 -7.23 0.84
C ILE A 175 -7.33 -6.81 1.49
N SER A 176 -8.42 -6.74 0.73
CA SER A 176 -9.75 -6.37 1.24
C SER A 176 -10.30 -7.34 2.31
N ALA A 177 -9.73 -8.53 2.44
CA ALA A 177 -10.02 -9.42 3.57
C ALA A 177 -9.65 -8.80 4.95
N TYR A 178 -8.83 -7.75 4.93
CA TYR A 178 -8.36 -7.02 6.12
C TYR A 178 -9.00 -5.64 6.25
N ASP A 179 -10.03 -5.34 5.47
CA ASP A 179 -10.81 -4.11 5.56
C ASP A 179 -11.32 -3.89 6.99
N SER A 180 -11.34 -2.63 7.41
CA SER A 180 -11.82 -2.21 8.73
C SER A 180 -11.08 -2.86 9.91
N GLN A 181 -9.81 -3.25 9.73
CA GLN A 181 -8.99 -3.85 10.77
C GLN A 181 -7.71 -3.05 11.00
N THR A 182 -7.06 -3.29 12.12
CA THR A 182 -5.68 -2.89 12.36
C THR A 182 -4.76 -4.01 11.90
N ILE A 183 -3.70 -3.66 11.17
CA ILE A 183 -2.80 -4.64 10.55
C ILE A 183 -1.33 -4.33 10.82
N HIS A 184 -0.49 -5.33 10.64
CA HIS A 184 0.96 -5.20 10.50
C HIS A 184 1.41 -5.89 9.22
N ILE A 185 2.39 -5.31 8.55
CA ILE A 185 3.09 -5.91 7.40
C ILE A 185 4.48 -6.34 7.86
N ALA A 186 4.88 -7.55 7.51
CA ALA A 186 6.23 -8.03 7.74
C ALA A 186 6.92 -8.35 6.41
N ILE A 187 8.17 -7.91 6.28
CA ILE A 187 9.09 -8.29 5.21
C ILE A 187 10.06 -9.28 5.82
N VAL A 188 9.99 -10.54 5.39
CA VAL A 188 10.77 -11.64 5.97
C VAL A 188 11.81 -12.10 4.97
N TYR A 189 13.06 -11.98 5.36
CA TYR A 189 14.20 -12.44 4.60
C TYR A 189 14.75 -13.72 5.20
N GLU A 190 14.88 -14.73 4.37
CA GLU A 190 15.63 -15.94 4.71
C GLU A 190 16.77 -16.15 3.71
N SER A 191 17.84 -16.79 4.15
CA SER A 191 18.92 -17.26 3.29
C SER A 191 19.56 -18.52 3.85
N THR A 192 20.34 -19.18 3.01
CA THR A 192 21.07 -20.40 3.33
C THR A 192 22.57 -20.21 2.99
N ASP A 193 23.38 -21.22 3.26
CA ASP A 193 24.77 -21.29 2.82
C ASP A 193 24.93 -21.55 1.30
N MET A 194 23.81 -21.66 0.57
CA MET A 194 23.78 -21.91 -0.87
C MET A 194 22.98 -20.87 -1.65
N ASP A 195 22.13 -20.11 -0.99
CA ASP A 195 21.32 -19.05 -1.59
C ASP A 195 21.19 -17.87 -0.63
N ALA A 196 21.61 -16.69 -1.07
CA ALA A 196 21.55 -15.46 -0.31
C ALA A 196 21.27 -14.28 -1.25
N ALA A 197 20.00 -13.98 -1.43
CA ALA A 197 19.56 -12.84 -2.22
C ALA A 197 20.07 -11.52 -1.62
N ALA A 198 20.13 -10.49 -2.45
CA ALA A 198 20.13 -9.11 -2.01
C ALA A 198 18.74 -8.54 -2.28
N TRP A 199 18.07 -8.05 -1.26
CA TRP A 199 16.73 -7.48 -1.32
C TRP A 199 16.75 -6.02 -0.89
N GLU A 200 16.22 -5.17 -1.76
CA GLU A 200 16.06 -3.74 -1.55
C GLU A 200 14.56 -3.41 -1.61
N VAL A 201 14.05 -2.76 -0.58
CA VAL A 201 12.66 -2.29 -0.52
C VAL A 201 12.68 -0.78 -0.36
N ASP A 202 12.15 -0.07 -1.36
CA ASP A 202 12.08 1.40 -1.39
C ASP A 202 10.79 1.89 -0.71
N GLN A 203 9.65 1.29 -1.05
CA GLN A 203 8.35 1.79 -0.62
C GLN A 203 7.32 0.69 -0.48
N ILE A 204 6.44 0.86 0.51
CA ILE A 204 5.18 0.12 0.65
C ILE A 204 4.03 1.13 0.68
N THR A 205 2.95 0.87 -0.07
CA THR A 205 1.73 1.68 -0.08
C THR A 205 0.50 0.81 0.11
N ILE A 206 -0.47 1.33 0.82
CA ILE A 206 -1.81 0.75 0.97
C ILE A 206 -2.83 1.81 0.64
#